data_e984efac86678dfcd799900f83d3cf3d
#
_entry.id   e984efac86678dfcd799900f83d3cf3d
#
_cell.length_a   1.000
_cell.length_b   1.000
_cell.length_c   1.000
_cell.angle_alpha   90.00
_cell.angle_beta   90.00
_cell.angle_gamma   90.00
#
_symmetry.space_group_name_H-M   'P 1'
#
loop_
_entity.id
_entity.type
_entity.pdbx_description
1 polymer ?
#
loop_
_entity_poly.entity_id
_entity_poly.type
_entity_poly.pdbx_seq_one_letter_code
_entity_poly.pdbx_strand_id
1 'polypeptide(L)'
;MFKTRAKYHLGQVVRHRKHPFRGVVFDVDAMFSNTDAWYEAIPEDSRPKKDQPFYHLLAENDQSFYVAYVSEQNLVADYSGEPVDHPDVDDFFGPFSDGHYPLQGQLN
;
A
#
# COMPACT_ATOMS: atom_id res chain seq x y z
N MET A 1 -5.60 -15.64 20.07
CA MET A 1 -5.36 -14.36 20.04
C MET A 1 -4.54 -13.85 18.94
N PHE A 2 -4.86 -12.74 18.40
CA PHE A 2 -4.23 -12.25 17.30
C PHE A 2 -3.27 -11.25 17.60
N LYS A 3 -2.18 -11.29 16.96
CA LYS A 3 -1.17 -10.43 17.15
C LYS A 3 -0.96 -9.51 16.10
N THR A 4 -1.41 -9.81 14.93
CA THR A 4 -1.12 -9.02 13.76
C THR A 4 -1.99 -7.81 13.72
N ARG A 5 -1.37 -6.63 13.71
CA ARG A 5 -2.06 -5.38 13.53
C ARG A 5 -1.44 -4.66 12.41
N ALA A 6 -2.26 -4.08 11.55
CA ALA A 6 -1.76 -3.29 10.43
C ALA A 6 -1.10 -2.02 10.95
N LYS A 7 0.14 -1.78 10.56
CA LYS A 7 0.87 -0.57 10.92
C LYS A 7 0.40 0.64 10.16
N TYR A 8 -0.07 0.44 8.94
CA TYR A 8 -0.42 1.54 8.07
C TYR A 8 -1.92 1.53 7.85
N HIS A 9 -2.51 2.72 7.67
CA HIS A 9 -3.96 2.83 7.57
C HIS A 9 -4.36 3.31 6.18
N LEU A 10 -5.65 3.19 5.88
CA LEU A 10 -6.18 3.66 4.60
C LEU A 10 -5.89 5.14 4.45
N GLY A 11 -5.43 5.53 3.29
CA GLY A 11 -5.08 6.92 3.01
C GLY A 11 -3.66 7.30 3.36
N GLN A 12 -2.93 6.42 4.04
CA GLN A 12 -1.54 6.72 4.39
C GLN A 12 -0.64 6.50 3.18
N VAL A 13 0.34 7.38 3.00
CA VAL A 13 1.33 7.21 1.95
C VAL A 13 2.51 6.42 2.49
N VAL A 14 2.89 5.39 1.76
CA VAL A 14 3.99 4.51 2.11
C VAL A 14 4.93 4.37 0.93
N ARG A 15 6.12 3.86 1.16
CA ARG A 15 7.04 3.56 0.07
C ARG A 15 7.68 2.21 0.29
N HIS A 16 8.11 1.59 -0.79
CA HIS A 16 8.76 0.28 -0.74
C HIS A 16 10.18 0.44 -0.22
N ARG A 17 10.61 -0.50 0.59
CA ARG A 17 11.96 -0.45 1.15
C ARG A 17 13.04 -0.65 0.10
N LYS A 18 12.76 -1.50 -0.90
CA LYS A 18 13.78 -1.91 -1.85
C LYS A 18 13.60 -1.36 -3.25
N HIS A 19 12.36 -1.17 -3.64
CA HIS A 19 12.06 -0.74 -5.01
C HIS A 19 11.64 0.73 -5.03
N PRO A 20 11.95 1.46 -6.09
CA PRO A 20 11.74 2.91 -6.11
C PRO A 20 10.29 3.29 -6.45
N PHE A 21 9.36 2.90 -5.58
CA PHE A 21 7.98 3.34 -5.76
C PHE A 21 7.34 3.63 -4.41
N ARG A 22 6.28 4.40 -4.46
CA ARG A 22 5.48 4.78 -3.31
C ARG A 22 4.02 4.71 -3.70
N GLY A 23 3.14 4.75 -2.73
CA GLY A 23 1.72 4.67 -3.01
C GLY A 23 0.88 4.99 -1.80
N VAL A 24 -0.42 5.10 -2.03
CA VAL A 24 -1.36 5.34 -0.96
C VAL A 24 -2.15 4.05 -0.71
N VAL A 25 -2.31 3.71 0.55
CA VAL A 25 -3.01 2.49 0.96
C VAL A 25 -4.50 2.66 0.73
N PHE A 26 -5.10 1.79 -0.07
CA PHE A 26 -6.55 1.86 -0.29
C PHE A 26 -7.27 0.59 0.18
N ASP A 27 -6.54 -0.46 0.55
CA ASP A 27 -7.14 -1.64 1.15
C ASP A 27 -6.07 -2.40 1.92
N VAL A 28 -6.47 -3.16 2.93
CA VAL A 28 -5.55 -3.90 3.77
C VAL A 28 -6.10 -5.30 4.00
N ASP A 29 -5.27 -6.31 3.77
CA ASP A 29 -5.60 -7.69 4.12
C ASP A 29 -4.83 -8.06 5.38
N ALA A 30 -5.49 -8.68 6.34
CA ALA A 30 -4.83 -9.04 7.60
C ALA A 30 -3.70 -10.04 7.38
N MET A 31 -3.79 -10.82 6.33
CA MET A 31 -2.75 -11.76 5.94
C MET A 31 -2.85 -11.94 4.43
N PHE A 32 -1.89 -12.67 3.86
CA PHE A 32 -1.84 -12.88 2.41
C PHE A 32 -3.19 -13.37 1.89
N SER A 33 -3.71 -12.72 0.88
CA SER A 33 -5.00 -13.03 0.30
C SER A 33 -4.99 -12.85 -1.20
N ASN A 34 -4.02 -13.46 -1.86
CA ASN A 34 -3.95 -13.46 -3.31
C ASN A 34 -3.75 -14.91 -3.73
N THR A 35 -3.47 -15.17 -4.99
CA THR A 35 -3.39 -16.54 -5.49
C THR A 35 -2.02 -17.16 -5.21
N ASP A 36 -1.99 -18.47 -5.16
CA ASP A 36 -0.72 -19.19 -5.03
C ASP A 36 0.19 -18.87 -6.22
N ALA A 37 -0.39 -18.75 -7.41
CA ALA A 37 0.39 -18.42 -8.59
C ALA A 37 1.08 -17.07 -8.46
N TRP A 38 0.37 -16.07 -7.92
CA TRP A 38 0.96 -14.76 -7.70
C TRP A 38 2.15 -14.87 -6.74
N TYR A 39 1.98 -15.62 -5.65
CA TYR A 39 3.02 -15.78 -4.64
C TYR A 39 4.23 -16.54 -5.19
N GLU A 40 3.96 -17.60 -5.94
CA GLU A 40 5.03 -18.42 -6.49
C GLU A 40 5.78 -17.74 -7.62
N ALA A 41 5.19 -16.71 -8.21
CA ALA A 41 5.88 -15.92 -9.21
C ALA A 41 6.97 -15.04 -8.61
N ILE A 42 6.96 -14.82 -7.29
CA ILE A 42 8.01 -14.10 -6.61
C ILE A 42 9.21 -15.05 -6.47
N PRO A 43 10.42 -14.61 -6.77
CA PRO A 43 11.60 -15.45 -6.56
C PRO A 43 11.66 -15.96 -5.12
N GLU A 44 12.03 -17.22 -4.96
CA GLU A 44 11.91 -17.90 -3.69
C GLU A 44 12.55 -17.16 -2.52
N ASP A 45 13.73 -16.62 -2.71
CA ASP A 45 14.43 -15.91 -1.64
C ASP A 45 13.86 -14.53 -1.38
N SER A 46 12.93 -14.06 -2.19
CA SER A 46 12.31 -12.75 -1.99
C SER A 46 10.88 -12.86 -1.49
N ARG A 47 10.36 -14.07 -1.30
CA ARG A 47 8.98 -14.25 -0.89
C ARG A 47 8.76 -13.83 0.54
N PRO A 48 7.81 -12.93 0.80
CA PRO A 48 7.51 -12.53 2.18
C PRO A 48 6.72 -13.60 2.89
N LYS A 49 6.70 -13.54 4.21
CA LYS A 49 5.84 -14.42 4.98
C LYS A 49 4.39 -14.04 4.73
N LYS A 50 3.53 -15.05 4.70
CA LYS A 50 2.11 -14.84 4.45
C LYS A 50 1.34 -14.36 5.67
N ASP A 51 1.85 -14.60 6.87
CA ASP A 51 1.15 -14.28 8.10
C ASP A 51 1.45 -12.88 8.61
N GLN A 52 1.25 -11.90 7.76
CA GLN A 52 1.42 -10.49 8.07
C GLN A 52 0.46 -9.69 7.22
N PRO A 53 0.20 -8.44 7.55
CA PRO A 53 -0.67 -7.62 6.70
C PRO A 53 -0.08 -7.40 5.32
N PHE A 54 -0.95 -7.39 4.33
CA PHE A 54 -0.60 -7.05 2.95
C PHE A 54 -1.46 -5.86 2.54
N TYR A 55 -0.87 -4.96 1.80
CA TYR A 55 -1.50 -3.68 1.46
C TYR A 55 -1.71 -3.54 -0.02
N HIS A 56 -2.89 -3.03 -0.37
CA HIS A 56 -3.19 -2.69 -1.76
C HIS A 56 -2.91 -1.20 -1.92
N LEU A 57 -2.05 -0.86 -2.83
CA LEU A 57 -1.59 0.52 -3.01
C LEU A 57 -1.96 1.06 -4.39
N LEU A 58 -2.38 2.33 -4.41
CA LEU A 58 -2.35 3.08 -5.65
C LEU A 58 -0.93 3.62 -5.74
N ALA A 59 -0.14 3.04 -6.61
CA ALA A 59 1.31 3.23 -6.62
C ALA A 59 1.79 4.05 -7.81
N GLU A 60 2.92 4.68 -7.62
CA GLU A 60 3.59 5.43 -8.68
C GLU A 60 5.08 5.26 -8.60
N ASN A 61 5.74 5.36 -9.74
CA ASN A 61 7.19 5.50 -9.78
C ASN A 61 7.49 6.63 -10.77
N ASP A 62 8.75 6.80 -11.15
CA ASP A 62 9.14 7.90 -12.05
C ASP A 62 8.52 7.80 -13.43
N GLN A 63 8.04 6.63 -13.80
CA GLN A 63 7.61 6.39 -15.17
C GLN A 63 6.14 6.10 -15.34
N SER A 64 5.48 5.61 -14.32
CA SER A 64 4.09 5.17 -14.48
C SER A 64 3.37 5.06 -13.16
N PHE A 65 2.12 4.63 -13.23
CA PHE A 65 1.32 4.36 -12.06
C PHE A 65 0.72 2.97 -12.22
N TYR A 66 0.38 2.33 -11.11
CA TYR A 66 -0.15 0.98 -11.13
C TYR A 66 -0.75 0.64 -9.76
N VAL A 67 -1.32 -0.54 -9.64
CA VAL A 67 -1.79 -1.03 -8.36
C VAL A 67 -0.78 -2.07 -7.88
N ALA A 68 -0.32 -1.93 -6.65
CA ALA A 68 0.65 -2.85 -6.08
C ALA A 68 0.07 -3.57 -4.86
N TYR A 69 0.53 -4.78 -4.63
CA TYR A 69 0.14 -5.58 -3.48
C TYR A 69 1.42 -5.93 -2.73
N VAL A 70 1.58 -5.39 -1.54
CA VAL A 70 2.87 -5.42 -0.86
C VAL A 70 2.73 -5.83 0.60
N SER A 71 3.63 -6.71 1.04
CA SER A 71 3.67 -7.15 2.43
C SER A 71 4.16 -6.02 3.34
N GLU A 72 3.68 -6.02 4.55
CA GLU A 72 4.04 -4.98 5.51
C GLU A 72 5.55 -4.89 5.72
N GLN A 73 6.23 -6.01 5.72
CA GLN A 73 7.68 -6.03 5.96
C GLN A 73 8.47 -5.25 4.91
N ASN A 74 7.90 -5.06 3.74
CA ASN A 74 8.56 -4.38 2.64
C ASN A 74 8.17 -2.90 2.50
N LEU A 75 7.44 -2.37 3.46
CA LEU A 75 6.99 -0.99 3.41
C LEU A 75 7.53 -0.17 4.56
N VAL A 76 7.67 1.13 4.32
CA VAL A 76 7.94 2.12 5.36
C VAL A 76 7.02 3.31 5.10
N ALA A 77 6.73 4.06 6.14
CA ALA A 77 5.93 5.28 5.99
C ALA A 77 6.70 6.28 5.12
N ASP A 78 5.97 7.01 4.27
CA ASP A 78 6.58 8.03 3.44
C ASP A 78 6.41 9.39 4.11
N TYR A 79 7.51 10.04 4.41
CA TYR A 79 7.50 11.33 5.08
C TYR A 79 7.87 12.49 4.15
N SER A 80 7.82 12.25 2.84
CA SER A 80 8.17 13.31 1.89
C SER A 80 7.19 14.49 1.92
N GLY A 81 5.94 14.22 2.33
CA GLY A 81 4.92 15.25 2.32
C GLY A 81 4.37 15.51 0.94
N GLU A 82 4.64 14.63 -0.02
CA GLU A 82 4.17 14.85 -1.39
C GLU A 82 3.00 13.96 -1.73
N PRO A 83 2.03 14.45 -2.49
CA PRO A 83 0.89 13.63 -2.91
C PRO A 83 1.34 12.51 -3.85
N VAL A 84 0.50 11.50 -4.00
CA VAL A 84 0.74 10.40 -4.93
C VAL A 84 0.10 10.75 -6.26
N ASP A 85 0.87 10.59 -7.33
CA ASP A 85 0.40 10.93 -8.68
C ASP A 85 -0.20 9.68 -9.32
N HIS A 86 -1.43 9.39 -8.98
CA HIS A 86 -2.15 8.25 -9.52
C HIS A 86 -3.56 8.71 -9.90
N PRO A 87 -4.04 8.35 -11.08
CA PRO A 87 -5.34 8.87 -11.55
C PRO A 87 -6.53 8.43 -10.73
N ASP A 88 -6.43 7.32 -10.00
CA ASP A 88 -7.56 6.81 -9.24
C ASP A 88 -7.63 7.35 -7.81
N VAL A 89 -6.70 8.18 -7.40
CA VAL A 89 -6.69 8.71 -6.04
C VAL A 89 -8.00 9.41 -5.70
N ASP A 90 -8.51 10.21 -6.62
CA ASP A 90 -9.74 10.97 -6.38
C ASP A 90 -10.97 10.09 -6.30
N ASP A 91 -10.90 8.85 -6.77
CA ASP A 91 -12.03 7.93 -6.66
C ASP A 91 -12.17 7.36 -5.25
N PHE A 92 -11.09 7.32 -4.50
CA PHE A 92 -11.08 6.73 -3.18
C PHE A 92 -10.96 7.75 -2.05
N PHE A 93 -10.32 8.88 -2.32
CA PHE A 93 -9.90 9.78 -1.27
C PHE A 93 -10.27 11.22 -1.53
N GLY A 94 -10.34 11.99 -0.45
CA GLY A 94 -10.45 13.45 -0.52
C GLY A 94 -9.06 14.06 -0.68
N PRO A 95 -8.94 15.38 -0.50
CA PRO A 95 -7.69 16.09 -0.78
C PRO A 95 -6.56 15.69 0.17
N PHE A 96 -5.38 15.58 -0.37
CA PHE A 96 -4.17 15.29 0.39
C PHE A 96 -3.92 16.39 1.42
N SER A 97 -3.60 16.00 2.64
CA SER A 97 -3.32 16.95 3.70
C SER A 97 -2.47 16.28 4.77
N ASP A 98 -1.43 16.96 5.21
CA ASP A 98 -0.55 16.49 6.29
C ASP A 98 -0.04 15.07 6.07
N GLY A 99 0.33 14.76 4.86
CA GLY A 99 0.98 13.49 4.57
C GLY A 99 0.07 12.32 4.33
N HIS A 100 -1.25 12.55 4.28
CA HIS A 100 -2.15 11.46 3.98
C HIS A 100 -3.44 11.95 3.37
N TYR A 101 -4.30 11.01 2.98
CA TYR A 101 -5.55 11.29 2.30
C TYR A 101 -6.73 10.85 3.17
N PRO A 102 -7.74 11.70 3.34
CA PRO A 102 -8.96 11.27 4.03
C PRO A 102 -9.79 10.40 3.09
N LEU A 103 -10.55 9.48 3.66
CA LEU A 103 -11.44 8.66 2.86
C LEU A 103 -12.58 9.48 2.33
N GLN A 104 -12.91 9.24 1.05
CA GLN A 104 -13.99 9.94 0.43
C GLN A 104 -15.31 9.38 0.94
N GLY A 105 -16.28 10.22 1.10
CA GLY A 105 -17.60 9.78 1.51
C GLY A 105 -17.80 9.62 3.01
N GLN A 106 -16.77 9.86 3.79
CA GLN A 106 -16.91 9.73 5.21
C GLN A 106 -17.67 10.87 5.87
N LEU A 107 -17.92 11.90 5.14
CA LEU A 107 -18.59 13.06 5.69
C LEU A 107 -20.08 13.01 5.56
N ASN A 108 -20.63 11.98 5.08
CA ASN A 108 -22.06 11.90 4.91
C ASN A 108 -22.80 11.56 6.17
#